data_6be19bdf303cc7fc26ef786f1cbe2339
#
_entry.id   6be19bdf303cc7fc26ef786f1cbe2339
#
_cell.length_a   1.000
_cell.length_b   1.000
_cell.length_c   1.000
_cell.angle_alpha   90.00
_cell.angle_beta   90.00
_cell.angle_gamma   90.00
#
_symmetry.space_group_name_H-M   'P 1'
#
loop_
_entity.id
_entity.type
_entity.pdbx_description
1 polymer ?
#
loop_
_entity_poly.entity_id
_entity_poly.type
_entity_poly.pdbx_seq_one_letter_code
_entity_poly.pdbx_strand_id
1 'polypeptide(L)'
;DHRDLHSFPTRRSSDLDVPFTGDPATVAIDADEVAYLCDAINRYFRQQIGPDDVVWSYAGVRPLHDEDEVADPAAVTRDYALELDRTAAPVLSVYGGKITTYRRLAEEAMGAIESLLGRRRGSWTAGAPLPGGDLPQADFDAFHKDFCQRHPWLPAPLALRYARNYGSRSELLLDGATSLADLGQHYGADLYEREVRYLIAHEWARSSDDILWRRTKLGLRLTPTEAARLQQRLEAEPAPLTTSAGQGLRN
;
A
#
# COMPACT_ATOMS: atom_id res chain seq x y z
N ASP A 1 -0.28 20.49 17.56
CA ASP A 1 0.24 20.73 16.23
C ASP A 1 0.45 19.39 15.55
N HIS A 2 -0.61 18.91 14.87
CA HIS A 2 -0.63 17.58 14.24
C HIS A 2 0.29 17.46 13.00
N ARG A 3 0.95 18.53 12.60
CA ARG A 3 1.80 18.55 11.41
C ARG A 3 3.14 17.85 11.60
N ASP A 4 3.61 17.74 12.82
CA ASP A 4 4.94 17.17 13.10
C ASP A 4 4.95 15.65 13.26
N LEU A 5 3.80 15.02 13.57
CA LEU A 5 3.70 13.57 13.71
C LEU A 5 3.78 12.80 12.39
N HIS A 6 3.37 13.43 11.28
CA HIS A 6 3.45 12.81 9.94
C HIS A 6 4.78 13.08 9.22
N SER A 7 5.53 14.09 9.65
CA SER A 7 6.83 14.42 9.06
C SER A 7 7.99 13.71 9.74
N PHE A 8 7.77 13.17 10.93
CA PHE A 8 8.83 12.70 11.79
C PHE A 8 9.57 11.45 11.26
N PRO A 9 8.91 10.37 10.82
CA PRO A 9 9.59 9.26 10.18
C PRO A 9 10.22 9.63 8.84
N THR A 10 9.58 10.53 8.08
CA THR A 10 10.02 10.90 6.73
C THR A 10 11.20 11.88 6.71
N ARG A 11 11.32 12.80 7.68
CA ARG A 11 12.47 13.71 7.74
C ARG A 11 13.77 13.00 8.08
N ARG A 12 13.71 11.94 8.91
CA ARG A 12 14.91 11.19 9.31
C ARG A 12 15.20 10.00 8.43
N SER A 13 14.20 9.46 7.74
CA SER A 13 14.46 8.46 6.70
C SER A 13 15.21 9.04 5.50
N SER A 14 15.25 10.37 5.31
CA SER A 14 16.10 10.99 4.29
C SER A 14 17.59 10.97 4.65
N ASP A 15 17.92 10.93 5.93
CA ASP A 15 19.31 10.82 6.39
C ASP A 15 19.86 9.39 6.22
N LEU A 16 18.99 8.42 5.90
CA LEU A 16 19.31 7.03 5.59
C LEU A 16 19.26 6.72 4.10
N ASP A 17 19.08 7.71 3.24
CA ASP A 17 19.17 7.51 1.80
C ASP A 17 20.65 7.33 1.41
N VAL A 18 21.04 6.08 1.12
CA VAL A 18 22.40 5.69 0.74
C VAL A 18 22.43 5.32 -0.73
N PRO A 19 23.43 5.75 -1.52
CA PRO A 19 23.57 5.29 -2.90
C PRO A 19 23.62 3.77 -2.98
N PHE A 20 22.79 3.17 -3.83
CA PHE A 20 22.71 1.74 -4.01
C PHE A 20 23.03 1.36 -5.46
N THR A 21 24.04 0.50 -5.65
CA THR A 21 24.53 0.10 -6.98
C THR A 21 24.27 -1.39 -7.29
N GLY A 22 23.64 -2.12 -6.36
CA GLY A 22 23.35 -3.55 -6.50
C GLY A 22 22.02 -3.84 -7.22
N ASP A 23 21.64 -5.11 -7.22
CA ASP A 23 20.32 -5.54 -7.68
C ASP A 23 19.23 -5.01 -6.70
N PRO A 24 18.28 -4.17 -7.13
CA PRO A 24 17.21 -3.67 -6.27
C PRO A 24 16.39 -4.75 -5.57
N ALA A 25 16.35 -5.96 -6.11
CA ALA A 25 15.66 -7.10 -5.50
C ALA A 25 16.35 -7.63 -4.24
N THR A 26 17.62 -7.30 -4.03
CA THR A 26 18.43 -7.81 -2.91
C THR A 26 18.66 -6.76 -1.82
N VAL A 27 18.09 -5.56 -1.97
CA VAL A 27 18.27 -4.49 -0.98
C VAL A 27 17.68 -4.91 0.37
N ALA A 28 18.47 -4.72 1.42
CA ALA A 28 18.09 -5.00 2.81
C ALA A 28 18.65 -3.90 3.71
N ILE A 29 17.98 -3.68 4.83
CA ILE A 29 18.47 -2.77 5.88
C ILE A 29 19.71 -3.39 6.53
N ASP A 30 20.72 -2.60 6.81
CA ASP A 30 21.93 -3.04 7.52
C ASP A 30 21.84 -2.81 9.04
N ALA A 31 22.87 -3.27 9.76
CA ALA A 31 22.89 -3.17 11.22
C ALA A 31 22.98 -1.74 11.74
N ASP A 32 23.69 -0.88 11.03
CA ASP A 32 23.87 0.53 11.42
C ASP A 32 22.58 1.32 11.22
N GLU A 33 21.85 1.04 10.14
CA GLU A 33 20.53 1.61 9.89
C GLU A 33 19.51 1.16 10.95
N VAL A 34 19.53 -0.12 11.36
CA VAL A 34 18.68 -0.63 12.44
C VAL A 34 18.99 0.09 13.75
N ALA A 35 20.27 0.19 14.12
CA ALA A 35 20.71 0.86 15.34
C ALA A 35 20.27 2.34 15.33
N TYR A 36 20.48 3.04 14.22
CA TYR A 36 20.05 4.42 14.05
C TYR A 36 18.55 4.60 14.25
N LEU A 37 17.72 3.73 13.67
CA LEU A 37 16.26 3.80 13.83
C LEU A 37 15.82 3.54 15.27
N CYS A 38 16.44 2.57 15.98
CA CYS A 38 16.18 2.34 17.39
C CYS A 38 16.55 3.58 18.24
N ASP A 39 17.71 4.16 18.00
CA ASP A 39 18.15 5.38 18.70
C ASP A 39 17.23 6.56 18.44
N ALA A 40 16.76 6.71 17.21
CA ALA A 40 15.81 7.76 16.86
C ALA A 40 14.50 7.64 17.63
N ILE A 41 13.97 6.42 17.79
CA ILE A 41 12.75 6.14 18.56
C ILE A 41 13.01 6.37 20.05
N ASN A 42 14.12 5.90 20.57
CA ASN A 42 14.49 5.99 21.98
C ASN A 42 14.59 7.43 22.52
N ARG A 43 14.78 8.42 21.65
CA ARG A 43 14.74 9.84 22.04
C ARG A 43 13.36 10.34 22.47
N TYR A 44 12.28 9.64 22.06
CA TYR A 44 10.90 10.10 22.26
C TYR A 44 10.07 9.21 23.16
N PHE A 45 10.49 7.95 23.35
CA PHE A 45 9.75 6.97 24.12
C PHE A 45 10.50 6.63 25.43
N ARG A 46 9.75 6.42 26.51
CA ARG A 46 10.32 6.01 27.80
C ARG A 46 10.85 4.58 27.76
N GLN A 47 10.10 3.70 27.09
CA GLN A 47 10.55 2.34 26.88
C GLN A 47 11.59 2.35 25.76
N GLN A 48 12.79 1.91 26.11
CA GLN A 48 13.89 1.83 25.16
C GLN A 48 13.81 0.50 24.42
N ILE A 49 14.20 0.52 23.14
CA ILE A 49 14.28 -0.67 22.28
C ILE A 49 15.69 -0.78 21.69
N GLY A 50 16.09 -2.02 21.37
CA GLY A 50 17.35 -2.32 20.68
C GLY A 50 17.11 -3.13 19.41
N PRO A 51 18.19 -3.46 18.67
CA PRO A 51 18.09 -4.28 17.46
C PRO A 51 17.42 -5.64 17.69
N ASP A 52 17.57 -6.23 18.87
CA ASP A 52 16.94 -7.52 19.22
C ASP A 52 15.42 -7.45 19.41
N ASP A 53 14.86 -6.26 19.57
CA ASP A 53 13.44 -6.03 19.67
C ASP A 53 12.76 -5.89 18.29
N VAL A 54 13.55 -5.84 17.20
CA VAL A 54 13.02 -5.68 15.84
C VAL A 54 12.42 -6.99 15.35
N VAL A 55 11.12 -7.01 15.15
CA VAL A 55 10.38 -8.20 14.71
C VAL A 55 10.26 -8.31 13.20
N TRP A 56 10.42 -7.21 12.46
CA TRP A 56 10.36 -7.18 11.01
C TRP A 56 10.95 -5.88 10.46
N SER A 57 11.59 -5.97 9.31
CA SER A 57 12.17 -4.83 8.60
C SER A 57 11.89 -4.93 7.09
N TYR A 58 11.99 -3.81 6.40
CA TYR A 58 11.97 -3.76 4.95
C TYR A 58 12.87 -2.63 4.45
N ALA A 59 13.39 -2.80 3.25
CA ALA A 59 14.15 -1.79 2.53
C ALA A 59 13.61 -1.66 1.10
N GLY A 60 13.97 -0.60 0.42
CA GLY A 60 13.57 -0.37 -0.97
C GLY A 60 14.46 0.67 -1.63
N VAL A 61 14.60 0.60 -2.95
CA VAL A 61 15.35 1.58 -3.75
C VAL A 61 14.41 2.67 -4.25
N ARG A 62 14.82 3.92 -4.12
CA ARG A 62 14.14 5.07 -4.74
C ARG A 62 14.76 5.35 -6.11
N PRO A 63 14.01 5.28 -7.20
CA PRO A 63 14.47 5.70 -8.52
C PRO A 63 14.42 7.23 -8.59
N LEU A 64 15.41 7.91 -8.03
CA LEU A 64 15.53 9.36 -8.15
C LEU A 64 15.99 9.72 -9.56
N HIS A 65 15.41 10.78 -10.14
CA HIS A 65 15.86 11.33 -11.40
C HIS A 65 16.88 12.43 -11.11
N ASP A 66 18.11 12.21 -11.54
CA ASP A 66 19.22 13.13 -11.36
C ASP A 66 19.75 13.57 -12.74
N GLU A 67 19.41 14.80 -13.15
CA GLU A 67 19.87 15.37 -14.41
C GLU A 67 21.30 15.97 -14.29
N ASP A 68 21.71 16.30 -13.04
CA ASP A 68 22.93 17.08 -12.77
C ASP A 68 24.05 16.25 -12.14
N GLU A 69 23.91 14.90 -12.00
CA GLU A 69 24.87 14.01 -11.32
C GLU A 69 25.26 14.53 -9.92
N VAL A 70 24.27 14.97 -9.13
CA VAL A 70 24.49 15.52 -7.80
C VAL A 70 25.03 14.44 -6.87
N ALA A 71 26.21 14.71 -6.27
CA ALA A 71 26.92 13.75 -5.42
C ALA A 71 26.17 13.42 -4.10
N ASP A 72 25.24 14.28 -3.65
CA ASP A 72 24.47 14.10 -2.42
C ASP A 72 23.04 13.61 -2.74
N PRO A 73 22.68 12.36 -2.44
CA PRO A 73 21.33 11.84 -2.67
C PRO A 73 20.23 12.63 -1.96
N ALA A 74 20.53 13.33 -0.87
CA ALA A 74 19.57 14.15 -0.14
C ALA A 74 19.23 15.45 -0.89
N ALA A 75 20.12 15.91 -1.79
CA ALA A 75 19.91 17.11 -2.61
C ALA A 75 19.17 16.83 -3.92
N VAL A 76 19.08 15.55 -4.35
CA VAL A 76 18.36 15.18 -5.58
C VAL A 76 16.88 15.43 -5.43
N THR A 77 16.26 16.03 -6.44
CA THR A 77 14.82 16.29 -6.45
C THR A 77 14.02 14.99 -6.30
N ARG A 78 12.95 15.05 -5.51
CA ARG A 78 11.98 13.95 -5.35
C ARG A 78 10.72 14.18 -6.18
N ASP A 79 10.72 15.19 -7.03
CA ASP A 79 9.64 15.42 -7.98
C ASP A 79 9.76 14.47 -9.17
N TYR A 80 8.67 14.27 -9.89
CA TYR A 80 8.68 13.46 -11.09
C TYR A 80 9.05 14.29 -12.31
N ALA A 81 9.64 13.63 -13.31
CA ALA A 81 9.83 14.17 -14.63
C ALA A 81 9.03 13.35 -15.66
N LEU A 82 8.48 14.04 -16.65
CA LEU A 82 7.75 13.46 -17.78
C LEU A 82 8.49 13.82 -19.07
N GLU A 83 9.02 12.81 -19.75
CA GLU A 83 9.73 12.97 -21.00
C GLU A 83 8.95 12.31 -22.14
N LEU A 84 8.63 13.11 -23.16
CA LEU A 84 7.91 12.64 -24.33
C LEU A 84 8.85 12.60 -25.55
N ASP A 85 9.32 11.40 -25.89
CA ASP A 85 10.03 11.15 -27.13
C ASP A 85 9.04 10.98 -28.29
N ARG A 86 9.31 11.68 -29.41
CA ARG A 86 8.52 11.65 -30.65
C ARG A 86 9.36 11.30 -31.87
N THR A 87 10.57 10.80 -31.67
CA THR A 87 11.51 10.51 -32.78
C THR A 87 11.01 9.35 -33.63
N ALA A 88 10.25 8.42 -33.04
CA ALA A 88 9.60 7.30 -33.71
C ALA A 88 8.15 7.17 -33.21
N ALA A 89 7.72 5.98 -32.80
CA ALA A 89 6.46 5.84 -32.08
C ALA A 89 6.56 6.63 -30.76
N PRO A 90 5.57 7.49 -30.44
CA PRO A 90 5.64 8.32 -29.24
C PRO A 90 5.74 7.46 -27.97
N VAL A 91 6.73 7.78 -27.13
CA VAL A 91 6.97 7.14 -25.85
C VAL A 91 6.96 8.21 -24.76
N LEU A 92 6.10 8.06 -23.76
CA LEU A 92 6.10 8.90 -22.56
C LEU A 92 6.81 8.14 -21.44
N SER A 93 7.97 8.65 -21.03
CA SER A 93 8.73 8.12 -19.89
C SER A 93 8.39 8.90 -18.63
N VAL A 94 8.28 8.19 -17.52
CA VAL A 94 7.99 8.76 -16.20
C VAL A 94 9.14 8.40 -15.26
N TYR A 95 9.78 9.38 -14.68
CA TYR A 95 10.92 9.22 -13.78
C TYR A 95 10.62 9.81 -12.41
N GLY A 96 11.07 9.15 -11.33
CA GLY A 96 10.98 9.66 -9.97
C GLY A 96 9.55 9.74 -9.43
N GLY A 97 9.33 10.73 -8.57
CA GLY A 97 8.03 11.03 -7.97
C GLY A 97 7.80 10.39 -6.59
N LYS A 98 6.83 10.96 -5.89
CA LYS A 98 6.37 10.50 -4.57
C LYS A 98 5.00 9.85 -4.71
N ILE A 99 4.70 8.87 -3.87
CA ILE A 99 3.36 8.26 -3.79
C ILE A 99 2.27 9.33 -3.57
N THR A 100 2.58 10.40 -2.83
CA THR A 100 1.65 11.49 -2.54
C THR A 100 1.31 12.37 -3.74
N THR A 101 2.11 12.35 -4.80
CA THR A 101 1.89 13.15 -6.03
C THR A 101 1.25 12.34 -7.16
N TYR A 102 0.94 11.05 -6.95
CA TYR A 102 0.47 10.11 -7.97
C TYR A 102 -0.70 10.63 -8.80
N ARG A 103 -1.67 11.30 -8.17
CA ARG A 103 -2.87 11.81 -8.85
C ARG A 103 -2.52 12.93 -9.85
N ARG A 104 -1.69 13.89 -9.43
CA ARG A 104 -1.24 14.98 -10.30
C ARG A 104 -0.37 14.46 -11.45
N LEU A 105 0.58 13.57 -11.13
CA LEU A 105 1.40 12.89 -12.12
C LEU A 105 0.53 12.19 -13.17
N ALA A 106 -0.49 11.45 -12.74
CA ALA A 106 -1.39 10.76 -13.66
C ALA A 106 -2.18 11.73 -14.55
N GLU A 107 -2.64 12.88 -14.03
CA GLU A 107 -3.33 13.90 -14.80
C GLU A 107 -2.40 14.58 -15.82
N GLU A 108 -1.17 14.88 -15.45
CA GLU A 108 -0.17 15.48 -16.34
C GLU A 108 0.25 14.50 -17.46
N ALA A 109 0.50 13.24 -17.10
CA ALA A 109 0.79 12.18 -18.07
C ALA A 109 -0.37 11.98 -19.05
N MET A 110 -1.61 11.98 -18.57
CA MET A 110 -2.78 11.92 -19.44
C MET A 110 -2.90 13.15 -20.34
N GLY A 111 -2.58 14.35 -19.84
CA GLY A 111 -2.55 15.56 -20.65
C GLY A 111 -1.56 15.46 -21.82
N ALA A 112 -0.37 14.89 -21.59
CA ALA A 112 0.61 14.62 -22.62
C ALA A 112 0.09 13.60 -23.65
N ILE A 113 -0.52 12.50 -23.22
CA ILE A 113 -1.10 11.46 -24.08
C ILE A 113 -2.29 12.01 -24.89
N GLU A 114 -3.19 12.75 -24.25
CA GLU A 114 -4.35 13.36 -24.93
C GLU A 114 -3.93 14.32 -26.03
N SER A 115 -2.83 15.04 -25.86
CA SER A 115 -2.28 15.92 -26.88
C SER A 115 -1.85 15.17 -28.13
N LEU A 116 -1.33 13.94 -27.97
CA LEU A 116 -0.94 13.05 -29.07
C LEU A 116 -2.15 12.47 -29.80
N LEU A 117 -3.20 12.13 -29.06
CA LEU A 117 -4.39 11.49 -29.58
C LEU A 117 -5.44 12.48 -30.14
N GLY A 118 -5.17 13.79 -30.03
CA GLY A 118 -6.10 14.83 -30.45
C GLY A 118 -7.42 14.84 -29.66
N ARG A 119 -7.41 14.32 -28.43
CA ARG A 119 -8.58 14.25 -27.55
C ARG A 119 -8.25 14.99 -26.24
N ARG A 120 -9.23 15.72 -25.71
CA ARG A 120 -9.12 16.36 -24.39
C ARG A 120 -10.40 16.12 -23.60
N ARG A 121 -10.30 15.45 -22.48
CA ARG A 121 -11.43 15.20 -21.56
C ARG A 121 -11.38 16.07 -20.31
N GLY A 122 -10.26 16.71 -20.03
CA GLY A 122 -10.06 17.47 -18.79
C GLY A 122 -9.81 16.58 -17.57
N SER A 123 -9.41 17.24 -16.50
CA SER A 123 -9.08 16.60 -15.22
C SER A 123 -10.36 16.32 -14.42
N TRP A 124 -10.51 15.10 -13.88
CA TRP A 124 -11.66 14.66 -13.10
C TRP A 124 -11.30 13.98 -11.79
N THR A 125 -10.05 13.56 -11.63
CA THR A 125 -9.64 12.69 -10.53
C THR A 125 -9.67 13.37 -9.16
N ALA A 126 -9.68 14.72 -9.11
CA ALA A 126 -9.75 15.46 -7.84
C ALA A 126 -11.06 15.23 -7.09
N GLY A 127 -12.16 14.97 -7.81
CA GLY A 127 -13.47 14.70 -7.22
C GLY A 127 -13.82 13.20 -7.12
N ALA A 128 -12.94 12.32 -7.61
CA ALA A 128 -13.19 10.89 -7.60
C ALA A 128 -12.56 10.22 -6.34
N PRO A 129 -13.35 9.53 -5.52
CA PRO A 129 -12.81 8.78 -4.40
C PRO A 129 -11.96 7.60 -4.89
N LEU A 130 -10.95 7.23 -4.12
CA LEU A 130 -10.28 5.94 -4.30
C LEU A 130 -11.22 4.80 -3.91
N PRO A 131 -11.01 3.57 -4.46
CA PRO A 131 -11.79 2.41 -4.05
C PRO A 131 -11.76 2.21 -2.53
N GLY A 132 -12.94 2.17 -1.91
CA GLY A 132 -13.09 2.11 -0.46
C GLY A 132 -13.11 3.47 0.23
N GLY A 133 -12.72 4.55 -0.45
CA GLY A 133 -12.70 5.92 0.09
C GLY A 133 -13.99 6.71 -0.14
N ASP A 134 -15.01 6.12 -0.75
CA ASP A 134 -16.31 6.69 -1.02
C ASP A 134 -17.23 6.71 0.22
N LEU A 135 -16.68 7.22 1.32
CA LEU A 135 -17.39 7.35 2.59
C LEU A 135 -18.25 8.61 2.57
N PRO A 136 -19.52 8.54 3.04
CA PRO A 136 -20.37 9.71 3.15
C PRO A 136 -19.69 10.84 3.92
N GLN A 137 -19.57 12.01 3.31
CA GLN A 137 -18.94 13.21 3.88
C GLN A 137 -17.47 13.01 4.34
N ALA A 138 -16.81 11.91 3.88
CA ALA A 138 -15.49 11.48 4.35
C ALA A 138 -15.41 11.27 5.88
N ASP A 139 -16.55 10.96 6.52
CA ASP A 139 -16.66 10.72 7.96
C ASP A 139 -16.47 9.23 8.25
N PHE A 140 -15.26 8.87 8.70
CA PHE A 140 -14.93 7.48 9.05
C PHE A 140 -15.70 7.00 10.28
N ASP A 141 -15.91 7.83 11.28
CA ASP A 141 -16.57 7.42 12.53
C ASP A 141 -18.05 7.12 12.30
N ALA A 142 -18.72 7.96 11.52
CA ALA A 142 -20.09 7.72 11.10
C ALA A 142 -20.21 6.43 10.26
N PHE A 143 -19.29 6.24 9.30
CA PHE A 143 -19.24 5.01 8.49
C PHE A 143 -19.03 3.76 9.35
N HIS A 144 -18.03 3.77 10.25
CA HIS A 144 -17.73 2.64 11.12
C HIS A 144 -18.90 2.29 12.06
N LYS A 145 -19.57 3.30 12.61
CA LYS A 145 -20.74 3.09 13.45
C LYS A 145 -21.88 2.42 12.67
N ASP A 146 -22.16 2.90 11.47
CA ASP A 146 -23.19 2.33 10.59
C ASP A 146 -22.80 0.89 10.15
N PHE A 147 -21.54 0.66 9.80
CA PHE A 147 -21.00 -0.64 9.45
C PHE A 147 -21.20 -1.67 10.58
N CYS A 148 -20.91 -1.30 11.84
CA CYS A 148 -21.13 -2.15 13.00
C CYS A 148 -22.62 -2.44 13.23
N GLN A 149 -23.51 -1.48 12.95
CA GLN A 149 -24.96 -1.68 13.08
C GLN A 149 -25.51 -2.65 12.03
N ARG A 150 -24.98 -2.61 10.80
CA ARG A 150 -25.36 -3.54 9.73
C ARG A 150 -24.79 -4.95 9.91
N HIS A 151 -23.65 -5.07 10.59
CA HIS A 151 -22.96 -6.33 10.84
C HIS A 151 -22.77 -6.61 12.35
N PRO A 152 -23.85 -6.71 13.16
CA PRO A 152 -23.75 -6.86 14.62
C PRO A 152 -23.14 -8.19 15.06
N TRP A 153 -23.06 -9.16 14.15
CA TRP A 153 -22.42 -10.46 14.35
C TRP A 153 -20.89 -10.42 14.24
N LEU A 154 -20.34 -9.34 13.66
CA LEU A 154 -18.91 -9.20 13.46
C LEU A 154 -18.25 -8.69 14.75
N PRO A 155 -17.19 -9.35 15.27
CA PRO A 155 -16.46 -8.85 16.45
C PRO A 155 -15.96 -7.43 16.24
N ALA A 156 -16.13 -6.55 17.22
CA ALA A 156 -15.80 -5.13 17.11
C ALA A 156 -14.35 -4.84 16.66
N PRO A 157 -13.31 -5.55 17.13
CA PRO A 157 -11.96 -5.36 16.63
C PRO A 157 -11.81 -5.72 15.14
N LEU A 158 -12.49 -6.77 14.68
CA LEU A 158 -12.48 -7.20 13.29
C LEU A 158 -13.24 -6.21 12.40
N ALA A 159 -14.40 -5.72 12.87
CA ALA A 159 -15.18 -4.69 12.19
C ALA A 159 -14.36 -3.42 11.99
N LEU A 160 -13.64 -2.97 13.03
CA LEU A 160 -12.77 -1.79 12.95
C LEU A 160 -11.61 -2.02 11.96
N ARG A 161 -11.00 -3.20 11.97
CA ARG A 161 -9.90 -3.53 11.06
C ARG A 161 -10.38 -3.54 9.61
N TYR A 162 -11.53 -4.16 9.32
CA TYR A 162 -12.10 -4.16 7.97
C TYR A 162 -12.47 -2.75 7.52
N ALA A 163 -13.14 -1.98 8.37
CA ALA A 163 -13.49 -0.60 8.06
C ALA A 163 -12.25 0.26 7.73
N ARG A 164 -11.15 0.10 8.48
CA ARG A 164 -9.90 0.85 8.26
C ARG A 164 -9.13 0.40 7.02
N ASN A 165 -9.11 -0.90 6.75
CA ASN A 165 -8.31 -1.44 5.64
C ASN A 165 -9.03 -1.30 4.30
N TYR A 166 -10.36 -1.46 4.28
CA TYR A 166 -11.13 -1.59 3.04
C TYR A 166 -12.19 -0.50 2.85
N GLY A 167 -12.51 0.29 3.89
CA GLY A 167 -13.55 1.31 3.83
C GLY A 167 -14.88 0.74 3.33
N SER A 168 -15.53 1.39 2.38
CA SER A 168 -16.81 0.92 1.80
C SER A 168 -16.70 -0.45 1.12
N ARG A 169 -15.50 -0.87 0.69
CA ARG A 169 -15.28 -2.20 0.11
C ARG A 169 -15.36 -3.34 1.11
N SER A 170 -15.43 -3.05 2.41
CA SER A 170 -15.76 -4.05 3.43
C SER A 170 -17.08 -4.75 3.16
N GLU A 171 -18.04 -4.06 2.54
CA GLU A 171 -19.31 -4.66 2.12
C GLU A 171 -19.12 -5.74 1.05
N LEU A 172 -18.23 -5.48 0.08
CA LEU A 172 -17.90 -6.46 -0.94
C LEU A 172 -17.19 -7.69 -0.34
N LEU A 173 -16.33 -7.48 0.67
CA LEU A 173 -15.68 -8.56 1.40
C LEU A 173 -16.71 -9.41 2.17
N LEU A 174 -17.72 -8.78 2.76
CA LEU A 174 -18.73 -9.46 3.59
C LEU A 174 -19.96 -9.94 2.80
N ASP A 175 -20.05 -9.66 1.51
CA ASP A 175 -21.24 -9.91 0.68
C ASP A 175 -21.92 -11.26 0.97
N GLY A 176 -23.19 -11.21 1.43
CA GLY A 176 -23.97 -12.38 1.81
C GLY A 176 -23.56 -13.06 3.12
N ALA A 177 -22.55 -12.59 3.86
CA ALA A 177 -22.19 -13.13 5.17
C ALA A 177 -23.13 -12.61 6.26
N THR A 178 -23.61 -13.51 7.12
CA THR A 178 -24.54 -13.23 8.24
C THR A 178 -24.02 -13.69 9.59
N SER A 179 -22.90 -14.41 9.57
CA SER A 179 -22.26 -14.96 10.78
C SER A 179 -20.74 -15.05 10.61
N LEU A 180 -20.02 -15.19 11.72
CA LEU A 180 -18.56 -15.41 11.69
C LEU A 180 -18.17 -16.69 10.95
N ALA A 181 -19.02 -17.72 11.00
CA ALA A 181 -18.78 -18.98 10.28
C ALA A 181 -18.78 -18.79 8.75
N ASP A 182 -19.54 -17.81 8.23
CA ASP A 182 -19.60 -17.50 6.80
C ASP A 182 -18.29 -16.88 6.28
N LEU A 183 -17.41 -16.42 7.16
CA LEU A 183 -16.07 -15.95 6.78
C LEU A 183 -15.14 -17.10 6.39
N GLY A 184 -15.54 -18.35 6.67
CA GLY A 184 -14.81 -19.55 6.32
C GLY A 184 -13.62 -19.83 7.23
N GLN A 185 -12.59 -20.49 6.71
CA GLN A 185 -11.44 -20.91 7.49
C GLN A 185 -10.74 -19.72 8.16
N HIS A 186 -10.42 -19.88 9.45
CA HIS A 186 -9.61 -18.95 10.22
C HIS A 186 -8.13 -19.35 10.17
N TYR A 187 -7.28 -18.46 9.75
CA TYR A 187 -5.83 -18.68 9.60
C TYR A 187 -5.01 -18.23 10.81
N GLY A 188 -5.57 -17.39 11.68
CA GLY A 188 -4.94 -16.75 12.84
C GLY A 188 -5.08 -15.23 12.79
N ALA A 189 -4.90 -14.56 13.93
CA ALA A 189 -4.90 -13.10 14.06
C ALA A 189 -6.03 -12.37 13.31
N ASP A 190 -7.23 -12.88 13.34
CA ASP A 190 -8.43 -12.37 12.66
C ASP A 190 -8.40 -12.47 11.11
N LEU A 191 -7.53 -13.27 10.53
CA LEU A 191 -7.51 -13.54 9.09
C LEU A 191 -8.42 -14.70 8.75
N TYR A 192 -9.40 -14.44 7.88
CA TYR A 192 -10.37 -15.43 7.42
C TYR A 192 -10.27 -15.66 5.90
N GLU A 193 -10.73 -16.83 5.46
CA GLU A 193 -10.72 -17.25 4.05
C GLU A 193 -11.39 -16.21 3.13
N ARG A 194 -12.47 -15.59 3.56
CA ARG A 194 -13.17 -14.60 2.77
C ARG A 194 -12.31 -13.37 2.48
N GLU A 195 -11.54 -12.93 3.45
CA GLU A 195 -10.56 -11.85 3.26
C GLU A 195 -9.43 -12.26 2.33
N VAL A 196 -8.92 -13.48 2.46
CA VAL A 196 -7.90 -14.02 1.55
C VAL A 196 -8.41 -14.01 0.11
N ARG A 197 -9.64 -14.47 -0.13
CA ARG A 197 -10.26 -14.43 -1.47
C ARG A 197 -10.44 -13.02 -2.00
N TYR A 198 -10.88 -12.10 -1.15
CA TYR A 198 -10.99 -10.69 -1.52
C TYR A 198 -9.64 -10.12 -1.96
N LEU A 199 -8.58 -10.34 -1.18
CA LEU A 199 -7.24 -9.86 -1.48
C LEU A 199 -6.68 -10.43 -2.80
N ILE A 200 -6.96 -11.70 -3.08
CA ILE A 200 -6.61 -12.34 -4.36
C ILE A 200 -7.38 -11.71 -5.52
N ALA A 201 -8.69 -11.55 -5.39
CA ALA A 201 -9.56 -11.13 -6.48
C ALA A 201 -9.46 -9.62 -6.78
N HIS A 202 -9.25 -8.79 -5.75
CA HIS A 202 -9.36 -7.33 -5.85
C HIS A 202 -8.09 -6.57 -5.53
N GLU A 203 -7.10 -7.22 -4.90
CA GLU A 203 -5.88 -6.57 -4.41
C GLU A 203 -4.59 -7.22 -4.97
N TRP A 204 -4.74 -8.09 -5.98
CA TRP A 204 -3.64 -8.78 -6.67
C TRP A 204 -2.70 -9.59 -5.76
N ALA A 205 -3.17 -10.05 -4.62
CA ALA A 205 -2.37 -10.92 -3.77
C ALA A 205 -2.17 -12.28 -4.44
N ARG A 206 -0.93 -12.79 -4.47
CA ARG A 206 -0.55 -14.07 -5.07
C ARG A 206 0.21 -14.98 -4.13
N SER A 207 0.80 -14.42 -3.10
CA SER A 207 1.59 -15.13 -2.09
C SER A 207 1.11 -14.82 -0.69
N SER A 208 1.49 -15.66 0.28
CA SER A 208 1.27 -15.37 1.70
C SER A 208 1.92 -14.05 2.13
N ASP A 209 3.08 -13.72 1.59
CA ASP A 209 3.77 -12.46 1.85
C ASP A 209 2.99 -11.25 1.36
N ASP A 210 2.29 -11.36 0.22
CA ASP A 210 1.41 -10.29 -0.23
C ASP A 210 0.32 -10.02 0.80
N ILE A 211 -0.32 -11.07 1.31
CA ILE A 211 -1.40 -10.97 2.27
C ILE A 211 -0.87 -10.47 3.62
N LEU A 212 0.14 -11.15 4.16
CA LEU A 212 0.60 -10.95 5.53
C LEU A 212 1.42 -9.68 5.73
N TRP A 213 2.20 -9.26 4.72
CA TRP A 213 3.16 -8.17 4.88
C TRP A 213 2.85 -6.94 4.02
N ARG A 214 2.28 -7.12 2.85
CA ARG A 214 2.03 -6.01 1.93
C ARG A 214 0.61 -5.44 2.06
N ARG A 215 -0.41 -6.28 2.35
CA ARG A 215 -1.82 -5.87 2.41
C ARG A 215 -2.33 -5.65 3.83
N THR A 216 -2.01 -6.55 4.78
CA THR A 216 -2.66 -6.52 6.10
C THR A 216 -1.72 -6.26 7.27
N LYS A 217 -0.42 -6.53 7.15
CA LYS A 217 0.56 -6.59 8.26
C LYS A 217 0.20 -7.62 9.36
N LEU A 218 -0.68 -8.58 9.07
CA LEU A 218 -1.06 -9.62 10.01
C LEU A 218 0.08 -10.60 10.29
N GLY A 219 1.13 -10.63 9.44
CA GLY A 219 2.35 -11.38 9.70
C GLY A 219 3.03 -11.01 11.02
N LEU A 220 2.82 -9.80 11.54
CA LEU A 220 3.27 -9.40 12.89
C LEU A 220 2.55 -10.16 14.02
N ARG A 221 1.41 -10.79 13.74
CA ARG A 221 0.54 -11.40 14.73
C ARG A 221 0.32 -12.91 14.54
N LEU A 222 0.58 -13.42 13.34
CA LEU A 222 0.47 -14.84 13.04
C LEU A 222 1.69 -15.60 13.57
N THR A 223 1.45 -16.82 14.04
CA THR A 223 2.52 -17.78 14.31
C THR A 223 3.09 -18.35 13.00
N PRO A 224 4.31 -18.88 12.99
CA PRO A 224 4.89 -19.54 11.80
C PRO A 224 3.99 -20.68 11.26
N THR A 225 3.34 -21.45 12.15
CA THR A 225 2.43 -22.54 11.77
C THR A 225 1.18 -22.02 11.05
N GLU A 226 0.62 -20.92 11.53
CA GLU A 226 -0.54 -20.25 10.90
C GLU A 226 -0.19 -19.69 9.53
N ALA A 227 0.97 -19.04 9.42
CA ALA A 227 1.47 -18.55 8.14
C ALA A 227 1.72 -19.69 7.14
N ALA A 228 2.27 -20.83 7.60
CA ALA A 228 2.48 -22.01 6.75
C ALA A 228 1.15 -22.60 6.24
N ARG A 229 0.08 -22.61 7.06
CA ARG A 229 -1.26 -23.05 6.61
C ARG A 229 -1.82 -22.16 5.51
N LEU A 230 -1.64 -20.84 5.62
CA LEU A 230 -2.04 -19.91 4.58
C LEU A 230 -1.26 -20.18 3.28
N GLN A 231 0.04 -20.39 3.38
CA GLN A 231 0.89 -20.69 2.24
C GLN A 231 0.44 -21.98 1.53
N GLN A 232 0.19 -23.05 2.25
CA GLN A 232 -0.33 -24.32 1.69
C GLN A 232 -1.66 -24.15 0.99
N ARG A 233 -2.56 -23.32 1.56
CA ARG A 233 -3.85 -23.01 0.92
C ARG A 233 -3.64 -22.30 -0.44
N LEU A 234 -2.72 -21.35 -0.52
CA LEU A 234 -2.45 -20.61 -1.76
C LEU A 234 -1.78 -21.49 -2.83
N GLU A 235 -0.94 -22.42 -2.41
CA GLU A 235 -0.30 -23.40 -3.31
C GLU A 235 -1.31 -24.41 -3.88
N ALA A 236 -2.30 -24.81 -3.07
CA ALA A 236 -3.35 -25.75 -3.49
C ALA A 236 -4.34 -25.13 -4.51
N GLU A 237 -4.60 -23.83 -4.38
CA GLU A 237 -5.46 -23.08 -5.30
C GLU A 237 -4.74 -21.78 -5.71
N PRO A 238 -3.77 -21.85 -6.63
CA PRO A 238 -3.08 -20.65 -7.07
C PRO A 238 -4.06 -19.66 -7.71
N ALA A 239 -3.82 -18.38 -7.45
CA ALA A 239 -4.62 -17.30 -8.04
C ALA A 239 -4.66 -17.46 -9.57
N PRO A 240 -5.83 -17.36 -10.20
CA PRO A 240 -5.93 -17.42 -11.66
C PRO A 240 -5.08 -16.31 -12.28
N LEU A 241 -4.31 -16.63 -13.30
CA LEU A 241 -3.51 -15.69 -14.09
C LEU A 241 -4.41 -14.79 -14.96
N THR A 242 -5.59 -14.45 -14.50
CA THR A 242 -6.50 -13.62 -15.28
C THR A 242 -6.14 -12.16 -15.16
N THR A 243 -5.66 -11.63 -16.23
CA THR A 243 -5.79 -10.23 -16.62
C THR A 243 -7.28 -9.86 -16.72
N SER A 244 -7.95 -9.63 -15.62
CA SER A 244 -9.27 -8.98 -15.65
C SER A 244 -9.11 -7.46 -15.79
N ALA A 245 -8.39 -7.04 -16.80
CA ALA A 245 -8.52 -5.71 -17.36
C ALA A 245 -9.79 -5.70 -18.22
N GLY A 246 -10.95 -5.41 -17.62
CA GLY A 246 -12.10 -5.23 -18.47
C GLY A 246 -13.52 -5.30 -17.88
N GLN A 247 -13.70 -5.38 -16.59
CA GLN A 247 -15.05 -5.30 -16.04
C GLN A 247 -15.13 -4.25 -14.91
N GLY A 248 -15.22 -2.97 -15.27
CA GLY A 248 -15.39 -1.93 -14.27
C GLY A 248 -15.40 -0.49 -14.77
N LEU A 249 -15.49 -0.26 -16.07
CA LEU A 249 -15.72 1.09 -16.60
C LEU A 249 -16.92 1.04 -17.56
N ARG A 250 -18.09 0.76 -17.02
CA ARG A 250 -19.37 1.15 -17.66
C ARG A 250 -20.14 1.95 -16.63
N ASN A 251 -20.27 3.20 -16.97
CA ASN A 251 -21.03 4.35 -16.49
C ASN A 251 -20.23 5.36 -15.71
#